data_d4e5eecfc02b00b0afb464220f22d248
#
_entry.id   d4e5eecfc02b00b0afb464220f22d248
#
_cell.length_a   1.000
_cell.length_b   1.000
_cell.length_c   1.000
_cell.angle_alpha   90.00
_cell.angle_beta   90.00
_cell.angle_gamma   90.00
#
_symmetry.space_group_name_H-M   'P 1'
#
loop_
_entity.id
_entity.type
_entity.pdbx_description
1 polymer ?
#
loop_
_entity_poly.entity_id
_entity_poly.type
_entity_poly.pdbx_seq_one_letter_code
_entity_poly.pdbx_strand_id
1 'polypeptide(L)'
;VVVTGGNMINSHLYVAGEMFMRNLDNLYISTAFLGVGGADMHAGYTVNYSTELTVFETIQKLTDNLIIVVDSTKFDRTTFLSLGKLEYADMVITDDAIPEKYEKYYRENGVTVLKPMDITQ
;
A
#
# COMPACT_ATOMS: atom_id res chain seq x y z
N VAL A 1 16.67 -4.60 5.62
CA VAL A 1 16.12 -3.83 4.49
C VAL A 1 16.86 -4.20 3.22
N VAL A 2 16.12 -4.54 2.19
CA VAL A 2 16.68 -4.87 0.89
C VAL A 2 16.30 -3.79 -0.12
N VAL A 3 17.30 -3.22 -0.79
CA VAL A 3 17.07 -2.25 -1.86
C VAL A 3 17.35 -2.95 -3.18
N THR A 4 16.33 -3.02 -4.04
CA THR A 4 16.47 -3.63 -5.36
C THR A 4 16.90 -2.58 -6.36
N GLY A 5 17.53 -3.02 -7.48
CA GLY A 5 17.91 -2.13 -8.57
C GLY A 5 16.69 -1.59 -9.30
N GLY A 6 16.89 -0.55 -10.08
CA GLY A 6 15.84 0.07 -10.89
C GLY A 6 16.06 1.55 -11.06
N ASN A 7 15.08 2.22 -11.66
CA ASN A 7 15.15 3.66 -11.90
C ASN A 7 14.63 4.42 -10.69
N MET A 8 15.39 5.42 -10.24
CA MET A 8 14.97 6.30 -9.15
C MET A 8 13.99 7.34 -9.68
N ILE A 9 12.85 7.44 -9.05
CA ILE A 9 11.85 8.49 -9.36
C ILE A 9 12.05 9.60 -8.34
N ASN A 10 12.76 10.67 -8.75
CA ASN A 10 13.17 11.73 -7.84
C ASN A 10 12.03 12.41 -7.10
N SER A 11 10.89 12.62 -7.76
CA SER A 11 9.76 13.32 -7.14
C SER A 11 9.14 12.53 -5.97
N HIS A 12 9.34 11.23 -5.93
CA HIS A 12 8.76 10.35 -4.90
C HIS A 12 9.81 9.58 -4.13
N LEU A 13 11.08 9.68 -4.51
CA LEU A 13 12.21 9.03 -3.84
C LEU A 13 12.03 7.52 -3.69
N TYR A 14 11.58 6.86 -4.76
CA TYR A 14 11.49 5.41 -4.78
C TYR A 14 12.11 4.85 -6.06
N VAL A 15 12.37 3.54 -6.05
CA VAL A 15 12.97 2.83 -7.16
C VAL A 15 11.89 2.07 -7.91
N ALA A 16 11.90 2.17 -9.24
CA ALA A 16 10.90 1.52 -10.07
C ALA A 16 11.51 1.09 -11.41
N GLY A 17 10.75 0.34 -12.19
CA GLY A 17 11.11 -0.06 -13.53
C GLY A 17 11.37 -1.55 -13.68
N GLU A 18 11.74 -1.95 -14.88
CA GLU A 18 11.90 -3.35 -15.25
C GLU A 18 13.00 -4.06 -14.46
N MET A 19 14.10 -3.38 -14.20
CA MET A 19 15.19 -3.93 -13.40
C MET A 19 14.74 -4.28 -11.99
N PHE A 20 13.92 -3.39 -11.38
CA PHE A 20 13.32 -3.65 -10.09
C PHE A 20 12.47 -4.92 -10.11
N MET A 21 11.64 -5.08 -11.13
CA MET A 21 10.74 -6.24 -11.26
C MET A 21 11.51 -7.54 -11.38
N ARG A 22 12.59 -7.54 -12.16
CA ARG A 22 13.43 -8.72 -12.30
C ARG A 22 14.08 -9.14 -10.98
N ASN A 23 14.46 -8.16 -10.17
CA ASN A 23 15.09 -8.44 -8.88
C ASN A 23 14.13 -9.10 -7.90
N LEU A 24 12.82 -8.97 -8.13
CA LEU A 24 11.80 -9.58 -7.28
C LEU A 24 11.40 -11.00 -7.68
N ASP A 25 11.72 -11.42 -8.91
CA ASP A 25 11.21 -12.67 -9.48
C ASP A 25 11.51 -13.91 -8.64
N ASN A 26 12.63 -13.95 -7.94
CA ASN A 26 13.05 -15.11 -7.17
C ASN A 26 13.04 -14.86 -5.65
N LEU A 27 12.34 -13.81 -5.21
CA LEU A 27 12.27 -13.48 -3.80
C LEU A 27 10.97 -13.99 -3.17
N TYR A 28 11.08 -14.47 -1.95
CA TYR A 28 9.93 -14.71 -1.09
C TYR A 28 9.88 -13.58 -0.05
N ILE A 29 8.73 -12.94 0.07
CA ILE A 29 8.55 -11.81 0.97
C ILE A 29 7.49 -12.18 2.00
N SER A 30 7.87 -12.26 3.28
CA SER A 30 6.90 -12.58 4.33
C SER A 30 5.97 -11.42 4.63
N THR A 31 6.49 -10.20 4.61
CA THR A 31 5.70 -8.99 4.87
C THR A 31 6.16 -7.87 3.95
N ALA A 32 5.22 -7.21 3.32
CA ALA A 32 5.50 -6.07 2.44
C ALA A 32 4.75 -4.84 2.94
N PHE A 33 5.43 -3.69 2.93
CA PHE A 33 4.85 -2.39 3.27
C PHE A 33 4.76 -1.57 2.00
N LEU A 34 3.57 -1.13 1.63
CA LEU A 34 3.35 -0.36 0.41
C LEU A 34 2.54 0.91 0.70
N GLY A 35 2.94 2.02 0.05
CA GLY A 35 2.19 3.25 0.09
C GLY A 35 1.27 3.37 -1.11
N VAL A 36 0.21 4.17 -0.98
CA VAL A 36 -0.75 4.42 -2.06
C VAL A 36 -1.02 5.92 -2.19
N GLY A 37 -1.55 6.32 -3.34
CA GLY A 37 -1.89 7.72 -3.58
C GLY A 37 -3.28 8.09 -3.10
N GLY A 38 -4.16 7.12 -2.96
CA GLY A 38 -5.52 7.36 -2.49
C GLY A 38 -6.17 6.08 -2.01
N ALA A 39 -7.18 6.24 -1.16
CA ALA A 39 -7.99 5.14 -0.65
C ALA A 39 -9.43 5.61 -0.60
N ASP A 40 -10.30 4.93 -1.33
CA ASP A 40 -11.69 5.32 -1.48
C ASP A 40 -12.60 4.09 -1.37
N MET A 41 -13.77 4.29 -0.80
CA MET A 41 -14.71 3.20 -0.54
C MET A 41 -15.13 2.48 -1.83
N HIS A 42 -15.25 3.22 -2.94
CA HIS A 42 -15.67 2.68 -4.23
C HIS A 42 -14.50 2.29 -5.11
N ALA A 43 -13.49 3.14 -5.21
CA ALA A 43 -12.34 2.92 -6.09
C ALA A 43 -11.29 2.01 -5.49
N GLY A 44 -11.30 1.82 -4.17
CA GLY A 44 -10.27 1.08 -3.48
C GLY A 44 -8.97 1.86 -3.38
N TYR A 45 -7.85 1.17 -3.38
CA TYR A 45 -6.54 1.82 -3.39
C TYR A 45 -6.19 2.26 -4.79
N THR A 46 -5.62 3.45 -4.92
CA THR A 46 -5.25 4.00 -6.23
C THR A 46 -3.84 4.59 -6.18
N VAL A 47 -3.18 4.59 -7.33
CA VAL A 47 -1.85 5.13 -7.51
C VAL A 47 -1.80 6.00 -8.76
N ASN A 48 -0.73 6.81 -8.88
CA ASN A 48 -0.60 7.74 -10.00
C ASN A 48 0.10 7.15 -11.23
N TYR A 49 0.93 6.13 -11.05
CA TYR A 49 1.79 5.62 -12.12
C TYR A 49 1.60 4.14 -12.35
N SER A 50 1.68 3.73 -13.64
CA SER A 50 1.54 2.32 -14.00
C SER A 50 2.66 1.45 -13.42
N THR A 51 3.85 2.03 -13.18
CA THR A 51 4.94 1.30 -12.53
C THR A 51 4.59 0.91 -11.11
N GLU A 52 3.87 1.78 -10.38
CA GLU A 52 3.41 1.47 -9.03
C GLU A 52 2.41 0.32 -9.03
N LEU A 53 1.51 0.30 -10.04
CA LEU A 53 0.53 -0.78 -10.19
C LEU A 53 1.23 -2.12 -10.42
N THR A 54 2.22 -2.14 -11.31
CA THR A 54 2.97 -3.36 -11.62
C THR A 54 3.73 -3.87 -10.39
N VAL A 55 4.35 -2.97 -9.65
CA VAL A 55 5.05 -3.32 -8.40
C VAL A 55 4.08 -3.92 -7.39
N PHE A 56 2.91 -3.30 -7.21
CA PHE A 56 1.90 -3.80 -6.29
C PHE A 56 1.46 -5.22 -6.66
N GLU A 57 1.14 -5.44 -7.93
CA GLU A 57 0.67 -6.75 -8.39
C GLU A 57 1.73 -7.83 -8.18
N THR A 58 2.99 -7.50 -8.44
CA THR A 58 4.08 -8.45 -8.27
C THR A 58 4.29 -8.77 -6.79
N ILE A 59 4.33 -7.75 -5.94
CA ILE A 59 4.56 -7.93 -4.50
C ILE A 59 3.40 -8.70 -3.87
N GLN A 60 2.17 -8.43 -4.31
CA GLN A 60 1.00 -9.13 -3.80
C GLN A 60 1.08 -10.63 -4.02
N LYS A 61 1.69 -11.06 -5.14
CA LYS A 61 1.89 -12.49 -5.43
C LYS A 61 3.02 -13.12 -4.61
N LEU A 62 3.97 -12.32 -4.16
CA LEU A 62 5.17 -12.81 -3.49
C LEU A 62 5.07 -12.77 -1.96
N THR A 63 4.12 -12.04 -1.41
CA THR A 63 4.04 -11.81 0.02
C THR A 63 2.86 -12.53 0.65
N ASP A 64 3.06 -12.97 1.90
CA ASP A 64 1.98 -13.55 2.71
C ASP A 64 1.20 -12.48 3.46
N ASN A 65 1.81 -11.31 3.67
CA ASN A 65 1.24 -10.28 4.53
C ASN A 65 1.48 -8.91 3.92
N LEU A 66 0.41 -8.30 3.43
CA LEU A 66 0.48 -6.99 2.78
C LEU A 66 0.01 -5.91 3.74
N ILE A 67 0.87 -4.93 4.02
CA ILE A 67 0.58 -3.81 4.90
C ILE A 67 0.57 -2.53 4.05
N ILE A 68 -0.55 -1.82 4.08
CA ILE A 68 -0.67 -0.54 3.39
C ILE A 68 -0.37 0.57 4.40
N VAL A 69 0.57 1.44 4.04
CA VAL A 69 0.91 2.61 4.86
C VAL A 69 0.31 3.83 4.18
N VAL A 70 -0.61 4.50 4.85
CA VAL A 70 -1.36 5.59 4.24
C VAL A 70 -1.74 6.61 5.31
N ASP A 71 -1.50 7.90 5.05
CA ASP A 71 -1.93 8.94 5.98
C ASP A 71 -3.40 9.30 5.73
N SER A 72 -4.03 9.92 6.73
CA SER A 72 -5.46 10.20 6.70
C SER A 72 -5.89 11.12 5.55
N THR A 73 -4.97 11.91 4.99
CA THR A 73 -5.31 12.81 3.89
C THR A 73 -5.59 12.07 2.59
N LYS A 74 -5.23 10.79 2.52
CA LYS A 74 -5.42 9.98 1.32
C LYS A 74 -6.80 9.30 1.27
N PHE A 75 -7.55 9.30 2.37
CA PHE A 75 -8.88 8.71 2.38
C PHE A 75 -9.88 9.64 1.68
N ASP A 76 -10.89 9.05 1.03
CA ASP A 76 -11.85 9.75 0.17
C ASP A 76 -11.16 10.40 -1.03
N ARG A 77 -10.00 9.89 -1.41
CA ARG A 77 -9.25 10.41 -2.55
C ARG A 77 -9.01 9.30 -3.56
N THR A 78 -9.23 9.62 -4.83
CA THR A 78 -9.00 8.71 -5.95
C THR A 78 -7.93 9.31 -6.85
N THR A 79 -6.93 8.51 -7.22
CA THR A 79 -5.93 8.91 -8.18
C THR A 79 -6.16 8.18 -9.51
N PHE A 80 -5.14 7.99 -10.32
CA PHE A 80 -5.31 7.61 -11.72
C PHE A 80 -5.64 6.14 -11.93
N LEU A 81 -4.95 5.23 -11.23
CA LEU A 81 -5.05 3.80 -11.48
C LEU A 81 -5.49 3.05 -10.22
N SER A 82 -6.43 2.13 -10.37
CA SER A 82 -6.92 1.31 -9.27
C SER A 82 -6.02 0.08 -9.06
N LEU A 83 -5.63 -0.15 -7.81
CA LEU A 83 -4.89 -1.35 -7.42
C LEU A 83 -5.83 -2.49 -7.04
N GLY A 84 -6.96 -2.17 -6.39
CA GLY A 84 -7.89 -3.17 -5.91
C GLY A 84 -8.64 -2.68 -4.69
N LYS A 85 -9.42 -3.57 -4.12
CA LYS A 85 -10.31 -3.24 -3.01
C LYS A 85 -9.53 -2.97 -1.72
N LEU A 86 -10.12 -2.16 -0.83
CA LEU A 86 -9.50 -1.80 0.44
C LEU A 86 -9.15 -3.03 1.28
N GLU A 87 -9.98 -4.06 1.25
CA GLU A 87 -9.80 -5.27 2.05
C GLU A 87 -8.72 -6.20 1.51
N TYR A 88 -8.07 -5.87 0.40
CA TYR A 88 -6.92 -6.64 -0.07
C TYR A 88 -5.70 -6.50 0.85
N ALA A 89 -5.65 -5.43 1.67
CA ALA A 89 -4.61 -5.29 2.67
C ALA A 89 -4.90 -6.20 3.85
N ASP A 90 -3.85 -6.78 4.44
CA ASP A 90 -3.99 -7.53 5.68
C ASP A 90 -3.98 -6.59 6.87
N MET A 91 -3.25 -5.48 6.75
CA MET A 91 -3.17 -4.45 7.78
C MET A 91 -3.01 -3.09 7.11
N VAL A 92 -3.53 -2.07 7.77
CA VAL A 92 -3.36 -0.68 7.35
C VAL A 92 -2.74 0.09 8.51
N ILE A 93 -1.64 0.78 8.23
CA ILE A 93 -1.00 1.69 9.19
C ILE A 93 -1.32 3.10 8.74
N THR A 94 -1.94 3.87 9.64
CA THR A 94 -2.35 5.24 9.34
C THR A 94 -2.25 6.10 10.59
N ASP A 95 -2.57 7.38 10.47
CA ASP A 95 -2.56 8.29 11.62
C ASP A 95 -3.92 8.29 12.33
N ASP A 96 -3.99 8.98 13.48
CA ASP A 96 -5.17 8.98 14.33
C ASP A 96 -6.37 9.70 13.72
N ALA A 97 -6.15 10.45 12.64
CA ALA A 97 -7.22 11.21 11.98
C ALA A 97 -7.96 10.40 10.90
N ILE A 98 -7.76 9.10 10.83
CA ILE A 98 -8.49 8.26 9.86
C ILE A 98 -9.99 8.47 10.02
N PRO A 99 -10.74 8.71 8.92
CA PRO A 99 -12.19 8.86 9.02
C PRO A 99 -12.83 7.60 9.61
N GLU A 100 -13.78 7.80 10.51
CA GLU A 100 -14.42 6.70 11.23
C GLU A 100 -15.05 5.65 10.31
N LYS A 101 -15.64 6.09 9.19
CA LYS A 101 -16.28 5.18 8.24
C LYS A 101 -15.28 4.18 7.64
N TYR A 102 -14.03 4.60 7.43
CA TYR A 102 -12.99 3.72 6.91
C TYR A 102 -12.48 2.77 7.98
N GLU A 103 -12.27 3.26 9.18
CA GLU A 103 -11.85 2.40 10.29
C GLU A 103 -12.88 1.30 10.55
N LYS A 104 -14.16 1.65 10.51
CA LYS A 104 -15.25 0.71 10.67
C LYS A 104 -15.28 -0.31 9.53
N TYR A 105 -15.12 0.14 8.29
CA TYR A 105 -15.10 -0.73 7.13
C TYR A 105 -13.99 -1.77 7.22
N TYR A 106 -12.79 -1.33 7.57
CA TYR A 106 -11.65 -2.23 7.72
C TYR A 106 -11.92 -3.29 8.79
N ARG A 107 -12.44 -2.85 9.92
CA ARG A 107 -12.74 -3.74 11.04
C ARG A 107 -13.78 -4.79 10.65
N GLU A 108 -14.81 -4.38 9.93
CA GLU A 108 -15.86 -5.28 9.47
C GLU A 108 -15.39 -6.27 8.41
N ASN A 109 -14.32 -5.96 7.71
CA ASN A 109 -13.78 -6.80 6.65
C ASN A 109 -12.48 -7.52 7.06
N GLY A 110 -12.19 -7.58 8.34
CA GLY A 110 -11.07 -8.35 8.85
C GLY A 110 -9.70 -7.73 8.64
N VAL A 111 -9.64 -6.44 8.36
CA VAL A 111 -8.36 -5.73 8.18
C VAL A 111 -7.98 -5.04 9.47
N THR A 112 -6.76 -5.30 9.95
CA THR A 112 -6.26 -4.66 11.16
C THR A 112 -5.83 -3.23 10.85
N VAL A 113 -6.28 -2.28 11.67
CA VAL A 113 -5.87 -0.88 11.55
C VAL A 113 -4.95 -0.53 12.72
N LEU A 114 -3.75 -0.05 12.41
CA LEU A 114 -2.77 0.35 13.39
C LEU A 114 -2.55 1.85 13.32
N LYS A 115 -2.73 2.54 14.44
CA LYS A 115 -2.58 3.99 14.56
C LYS A 115 -1.50 4.30 15.62
N PRO A 116 -0.93 5.51 15.61
CA PRO A 116 0.10 5.86 16.61
C PRO A 116 -0.35 5.64 18.06
N MET A 117 -1.62 5.95 18.38
CA MET A 117 -2.10 5.76 19.76
C MET A 117 -2.16 4.27 20.16
N ASP A 118 -2.18 3.36 19.19
CA ASP A 118 -2.17 1.93 19.46
C ASP A 118 -0.78 1.43 19.83
N ILE A 119 0.25 2.17 19.43
CA ILE A 119 1.65 1.83 19.65
C ILE A 119 2.17 2.47 20.94
N THR A 120 1.67 3.66 21.27
CA THR A 120 2.09 4.42 22.43
C THR A 120 1.49 3.79 23.70
N GLN A 121 2.35 3.25 24.52
CA GLN A 121 1.94 2.61 25.76
C GLN A 121 2.34 3.44 26.96
#